data_1743cd7dc2b83f577d5e1611580cef3c
#
_entry.id   1743cd7dc2b83f577d5e1611580cef3c
#
_cell.length_a   1.000
_cell.length_b   1.000
_cell.length_c   1.000
_cell.angle_alpha   90.00
_cell.angle_beta   90.00
_cell.angle_gamma   90.00
#
_symmetry.space_group_name_H-M   'P 1'
#
loop_
_entity.id
_entity.type
_entity.pdbx_description
1 polymer ?
#
loop_
_entity_poly.entity_id
_entity_poly.type
_entity_poly.pdbx_seq_one_letter_code
_entity_poly.pdbx_strand_id
1 'polypeptide(L)'
;NAGVETAVLAREGGETPAAYGERLIALLRAHDIGLVVLAGFMLILDACVIRAYEGRILNVHPSLIPAFCGEGYYGLRVHKAALARGVKVTGATVHIVNEIPDGGPILAQKAVEVLPGDTPETLQRRVMEQAEWLLLPQETEKLARRLEGSEMA
;
A
#
# COMPACT_ATOMS: atom_id res chain seq x y z
N ASN A 1 18.00 -9.93 10.53
CA ASN A 1 17.24 -9.30 11.62
C ASN A 1 17.65 -7.83 11.69
N ALA A 2 16.76 -6.92 11.26
CA ALA A 2 17.07 -5.48 11.14
C ALA A 2 16.97 -4.73 12.50
N GLY A 3 16.70 -5.44 13.60
CA GLY A 3 16.53 -4.83 14.92
C GLY A 3 15.26 -3.97 15.07
N VAL A 4 14.31 -4.14 14.15
CA VAL A 4 13.01 -3.44 14.19
C VAL A 4 12.07 -4.20 15.10
N GLU A 5 11.33 -3.46 15.96
CA GLU A 5 10.28 -4.03 16.80
C GLU A 5 9.18 -4.64 15.93
N THR A 6 8.65 -5.79 16.36
CA THR A 6 7.62 -6.51 15.62
C THR A 6 6.48 -6.91 16.53
N ALA A 7 5.25 -6.79 16.04
CA ALA A 7 4.04 -7.28 16.70
C ALA A 7 3.18 -8.07 15.71
N VAL A 8 2.47 -9.08 16.20
CA VAL A 8 1.55 -9.87 15.40
C VAL A 8 0.13 -9.64 15.90
N LEU A 9 -0.74 -9.16 15.01
CA LEU A 9 -2.16 -9.00 15.27
C LEU A 9 -2.95 -9.84 14.26
N ALA A 10 -3.26 -11.08 14.64
CA ALA A 10 -4.10 -11.95 13.82
C ALA A 10 -5.58 -11.60 14.00
N ARG A 11 -6.39 -11.77 12.94
CA ARG A 11 -7.85 -11.72 13.06
C ARG A 11 -8.33 -12.97 13.82
N GLU A 12 -9.27 -12.75 14.72
CA GLU A 12 -9.93 -13.85 15.47
C GLU A 12 -11.10 -14.41 14.66
N GLY A 13 -11.42 -15.69 14.90
CA GLY A 13 -12.54 -16.33 14.21
C GLY A 13 -13.86 -15.61 14.52
N GLY A 14 -14.56 -15.16 13.47
CA GLY A 14 -15.82 -14.42 13.60
C GLY A 14 -15.67 -12.92 13.94
N GLU A 15 -14.46 -12.42 14.08
CA GLU A 15 -14.21 -11.00 14.33
C GLU A 15 -14.67 -10.12 13.18
N THR A 16 -15.42 -9.06 13.49
CA THR A 16 -15.83 -8.07 12.48
C THR A 16 -14.65 -7.22 12.03
N PRO A 17 -14.68 -6.64 10.81
CA PRO A 17 -13.64 -5.70 10.37
C PRO A 17 -13.44 -4.52 11.34
N ALA A 18 -14.53 -3.99 11.90
CA ALA A 18 -14.47 -2.89 12.86
C ALA A 18 -13.80 -3.30 14.17
N ALA A 19 -14.12 -4.47 14.75
CA ALA A 19 -13.48 -4.96 15.97
C ALA A 19 -11.98 -5.18 15.76
N TYR A 20 -11.57 -5.78 14.63
CA TYR A 20 -10.17 -5.88 14.26
C TYR A 20 -9.52 -4.50 14.12
N GLY A 21 -10.22 -3.56 13.49
CA GLY A 21 -9.75 -2.18 13.31
C GLY A 21 -9.49 -1.47 14.63
N GLU A 22 -10.37 -1.62 15.62
CA GLU A 22 -10.18 -1.05 16.96
C GLU A 22 -8.96 -1.63 17.68
N ARG A 23 -8.75 -2.95 17.59
CA ARG A 23 -7.55 -3.61 18.14
C ARG A 23 -6.28 -3.13 17.44
N LEU A 24 -6.32 -2.96 16.12
CA LEU A 24 -5.20 -2.41 15.35
C LEU A 24 -4.87 -0.98 15.76
N ILE A 25 -5.87 -0.12 15.91
CA ILE A 25 -5.68 1.26 16.40
C ILE A 25 -5.07 1.26 17.80
N ALA A 26 -5.56 0.41 18.71
CA ALA A 26 -5.03 0.31 20.06
C ALA A 26 -3.54 -0.11 20.05
N LEU A 27 -3.19 -1.10 19.21
CA LEU A 27 -1.80 -1.55 19.05
C LEU A 27 -0.91 -0.44 18.50
N LEU A 28 -1.33 0.22 17.42
CA LEU A 28 -0.56 1.31 16.81
C LEU A 28 -0.32 2.47 17.79
N ARG A 29 -1.34 2.83 18.56
CA ARG A 29 -1.21 3.88 19.61
C ARG A 29 -0.31 3.47 20.77
N ALA A 30 -0.36 2.20 21.18
CA ALA A 30 0.51 1.70 22.27
C ALA A 30 2.00 1.74 21.90
N HIS A 31 2.32 1.78 20.60
CA HIS A 31 3.68 1.89 20.07
C HIS A 31 3.99 3.28 19.47
N ASP A 32 3.19 4.29 19.78
CA ASP A 32 3.37 5.68 19.32
C ASP A 32 3.54 5.81 17.79
N ILE A 33 2.83 4.97 17.02
CA ILE A 33 2.90 4.98 15.56
C ILE A 33 2.16 6.20 15.01
N GLY A 34 2.87 7.12 14.38
CA GLY A 34 2.32 8.31 13.73
C GLY A 34 1.99 8.12 12.25
N LEU A 35 2.64 7.19 11.57
CA LEU A 35 2.51 6.90 10.13
C LEU A 35 2.42 5.41 9.89
N VAL A 36 1.48 4.97 9.06
CA VAL A 36 1.29 3.56 8.69
C VAL A 36 1.65 3.36 7.22
N VAL A 37 2.41 2.32 6.93
CA VAL A 37 2.78 1.94 5.56
C VAL A 37 2.27 0.54 5.27
N LEU A 38 1.42 0.41 4.26
CA LEU A 38 0.91 -0.86 3.78
C LEU A 38 1.82 -1.39 2.66
N ALA A 39 2.48 -2.50 2.91
CA ALA A 39 3.32 -3.17 1.93
C ALA A 39 2.91 -4.65 1.87
N GLY A 40 2.27 -5.05 0.77
CA GLY A 40 1.71 -6.40 0.64
C GLY A 40 0.54 -6.70 1.60
N PHE A 41 -0.11 -5.67 2.12
CA PHE A 41 -1.27 -5.80 2.99
C PHE A 41 -2.50 -6.15 2.15
N MET A 42 -3.13 -7.29 2.45
CA MET A 42 -4.22 -7.84 1.61
C MET A 42 -5.62 -7.71 2.22
N LEU A 43 -5.72 -7.16 3.42
CA LEU A 43 -7.02 -6.88 4.06
C LEU A 43 -7.48 -5.48 3.66
N ILE A 44 -8.79 -5.31 3.56
CA ILE A 44 -9.39 -3.97 3.47
C ILE A 44 -9.47 -3.43 4.90
N LEU A 45 -8.86 -2.26 5.13
CA LEU A 45 -8.95 -1.57 6.41
C LEU A 45 -10.36 -1.06 6.64
N ASP A 46 -10.86 -1.25 7.86
CA ASP A 46 -12.13 -0.64 8.26
C ASP A 46 -12.04 0.88 8.32
N ALA A 47 -13.16 1.54 8.07
CA ALA A 47 -13.25 3.00 8.09
C ALA A 47 -12.79 3.63 9.43
N CYS A 48 -12.91 2.91 10.55
CA CYS A 48 -12.42 3.41 11.84
C CYS A 48 -10.90 3.60 11.84
N VAL A 49 -10.13 2.68 11.21
CA VAL A 49 -8.67 2.80 11.09
C VAL A 49 -8.30 3.96 10.18
N ILE A 50 -8.99 4.06 9.02
CA ILE A 50 -8.75 5.11 8.03
C ILE A 50 -8.97 6.49 8.66
N ARG A 51 -10.06 6.68 9.40
CA ARG A 51 -10.34 7.94 10.11
C ARG A 51 -9.35 8.23 11.23
N ALA A 52 -8.93 7.21 11.99
CA ALA A 52 -7.96 7.40 13.09
C ALA A 52 -6.58 7.83 12.57
N TYR A 53 -6.23 7.44 11.35
CA TYR A 53 -4.96 7.73 10.68
C TYR A 53 -5.16 8.47 9.35
N GLU A 54 -6.17 9.34 9.27
CA GLU A 54 -6.46 10.10 8.06
C GLU A 54 -5.24 10.88 7.57
N GLY A 55 -4.93 10.75 6.28
CA GLY A 55 -3.74 11.35 5.67
C GLY A 55 -2.40 10.73 6.10
N ARG A 56 -2.41 9.69 6.95
CA ARG A 56 -1.22 9.07 7.55
C ARG A 56 -1.10 7.57 7.27
N ILE A 57 -1.80 7.06 6.25
CA ILE A 57 -1.65 5.69 5.79
C ILE A 57 -1.21 5.73 4.33
N LEU A 58 -0.05 5.16 4.04
CA LEU A 58 0.46 4.95 2.68
C LEU A 58 0.19 3.52 2.22
N ASN A 59 -0.11 3.37 0.94
CA ASN A 59 -0.13 2.08 0.27
C ASN A 59 0.68 2.15 -1.02
N VAL A 60 1.32 1.05 -1.39
CA VAL A 60 1.89 0.85 -2.71
C VAL A 60 1.05 -0.17 -3.47
N HIS A 61 0.54 0.23 -4.64
CA HIS A 61 -0.23 -0.62 -5.53
C HIS A 61 0.58 -0.92 -6.81
N PRO A 62 0.68 -2.19 -7.26
CA PRO A 62 1.57 -2.60 -8.34
C PRO A 62 1.00 -2.33 -9.75
N SER A 63 0.37 -1.19 -9.94
CA SER A 63 -0.05 -0.68 -11.25
C SER A 63 0.01 0.84 -11.31
N LEU A 64 -0.19 1.40 -12.50
CA LEU A 64 -0.41 2.84 -12.69
C LEU A 64 -1.91 3.13 -12.52
N ILE A 65 -2.33 3.47 -11.31
CA ILE A 65 -3.73 3.85 -11.00
C ILE A 65 -4.16 4.97 -11.98
N PRO A 66 -5.36 4.91 -12.58
CA PRO A 66 -6.51 4.05 -12.27
C PRO A 66 -6.58 2.70 -12.98
N ALA A 67 -5.54 2.27 -13.70
CA ALA A 67 -5.55 0.97 -14.36
C ALA A 67 -5.28 -0.18 -13.37
N PHE A 68 -6.01 -1.30 -13.51
CA PHE A 68 -5.81 -2.54 -12.76
C PHE A 68 -5.75 -2.33 -11.24
N CYS A 69 -6.67 -1.54 -10.69
CA CYS A 69 -6.76 -1.22 -9.26
C CYS A 69 -8.18 -1.41 -8.73
N GLY A 70 -8.35 -1.27 -7.40
CA GLY A 70 -9.62 -1.47 -6.73
C GLY A 70 -9.90 -2.93 -6.37
N GLU A 71 -11.17 -3.22 -6.08
CA GLU A 71 -11.59 -4.53 -5.59
C GLU A 71 -11.17 -5.68 -6.52
N GLY A 72 -10.55 -6.71 -5.96
CA GLY A 72 -10.08 -7.89 -6.70
C GLY A 72 -8.71 -7.76 -7.34
N TYR A 73 -8.13 -6.56 -7.41
CA TYR A 73 -6.78 -6.34 -7.96
C TYR A 73 -5.72 -6.31 -6.85
N TYR A 74 -5.06 -7.44 -6.62
CA TYR A 74 -3.97 -7.56 -5.66
C TYR A 74 -2.96 -8.64 -6.07
N GLY A 75 -1.73 -8.50 -5.64
CA GLY A 75 -0.65 -9.44 -5.88
C GLY A 75 -0.49 -9.80 -7.36
N LEU A 76 -0.32 -11.08 -7.69
CA LEU A 76 -0.16 -11.54 -9.07
C LEU A 76 -1.37 -11.27 -9.98
N ARG A 77 -2.56 -11.05 -9.43
CA ARG A 77 -3.76 -10.76 -10.24
C ARG A 77 -3.62 -9.49 -11.05
N VAL A 78 -2.96 -8.48 -10.51
CA VAL A 78 -2.69 -7.21 -11.20
C VAL A 78 -1.84 -7.46 -12.44
N HIS A 79 -0.74 -8.19 -12.30
CA HIS A 79 0.18 -8.50 -13.40
C HIS A 79 -0.44 -9.42 -14.44
N LYS A 80 -1.25 -10.41 -14.01
CA LYS A 80 -2.03 -11.25 -14.92
C LYS A 80 -2.99 -10.42 -15.77
N ALA A 81 -3.70 -9.47 -15.15
CA ALA A 81 -4.64 -8.61 -15.86
C ALA A 81 -3.92 -7.67 -16.87
N ALA A 82 -2.79 -7.10 -16.46
CA ALA A 82 -1.96 -6.25 -17.32
C ALA A 82 -1.46 -7.02 -18.56
N LEU A 83 -0.93 -8.23 -18.37
CA LEU A 83 -0.49 -9.10 -19.46
C LEU A 83 -1.65 -9.53 -20.37
N ALA A 84 -2.77 -9.96 -19.79
CA ALA A 84 -3.95 -10.36 -20.54
C ALA A 84 -4.53 -9.21 -21.38
N ARG A 85 -4.46 -7.97 -20.88
CA ARG A 85 -4.88 -6.76 -21.60
C ARG A 85 -3.89 -6.38 -22.72
N GLY A 86 -2.64 -6.87 -22.64
CA GLY A 86 -1.60 -6.59 -23.64
C GLY A 86 -1.01 -5.19 -23.53
N VAL A 87 -1.05 -4.56 -22.35
CA VAL A 87 -0.42 -3.25 -22.14
C VAL A 87 1.08 -3.34 -22.35
N LYS A 88 1.69 -2.26 -22.81
CA LYS A 88 3.13 -2.17 -23.05
C LYS A 88 3.88 -1.54 -21.87
N VAL A 89 3.12 -0.84 -21.01
CA VAL A 89 3.64 -0.17 -19.82
C VAL A 89 2.70 -0.45 -18.65
N THR A 90 3.27 -0.78 -17.52
CA THR A 90 2.65 -0.87 -16.21
C THR A 90 3.49 -0.08 -15.21
N GLY A 91 3.45 -0.38 -13.94
CA GLY A 91 4.28 0.30 -12.95
C GLY A 91 3.77 0.13 -11.54
N ALA A 92 4.09 1.09 -10.69
CA ALA A 92 3.57 1.16 -9.32
C ALA A 92 3.09 2.57 -8.99
N THR A 93 2.15 2.64 -8.06
CA THR A 93 1.58 3.86 -7.51
C THR A 93 1.70 3.84 -6.00
N VAL A 94 2.24 4.90 -5.41
CA VAL A 94 2.14 5.17 -3.97
C VAL A 94 1.06 6.22 -3.75
N HIS A 95 0.11 5.94 -2.87
CA HIS A 95 -1.02 6.82 -2.59
C HIS A 95 -1.37 6.83 -1.10
N ILE A 96 -2.08 7.87 -0.67
CA ILE A 96 -2.71 7.91 0.65
C ILE A 96 -3.93 7.00 0.62
N VAL A 97 -4.14 6.22 1.66
CA VAL A 97 -5.31 5.35 1.80
C VAL A 97 -6.52 6.17 2.25
N ASN A 98 -7.66 5.94 1.59
CA ASN A 98 -8.97 6.44 1.98
C ASN A 98 -10.01 5.29 1.97
N GLU A 99 -11.27 5.58 2.17
CA GLU A 99 -12.35 4.57 2.24
C GLU A 99 -12.63 3.89 0.88
N ILE A 100 -12.11 4.42 -0.22
CA ILE A 100 -12.25 3.82 -1.56
C ILE A 100 -10.97 3.00 -1.86
N PRO A 101 -11.07 1.69 -2.08
CA PRO A 101 -9.91 0.87 -2.43
C PRO A 101 -9.12 1.46 -3.59
N ASP A 102 -7.84 1.71 -3.36
CA ASP A 102 -6.89 2.36 -4.29
C ASP A 102 -7.34 3.73 -4.82
N GLY A 103 -8.32 4.37 -4.17
CA GLY A 103 -8.96 5.62 -4.63
C GLY A 103 -8.44 6.90 -3.98
N GLY A 104 -7.47 6.80 -3.08
CA GLY A 104 -6.92 7.97 -2.38
C GLY A 104 -5.93 8.78 -3.21
N PRO A 105 -5.51 9.96 -2.71
CA PRO A 105 -4.59 10.86 -3.41
C PRO A 105 -3.27 10.17 -3.78
N ILE A 106 -2.91 10.24 -5.05
CA ILE A 106 -1.64 9.71 -5.57
C ILE A 106 -0.50 10.65 -5.16
N LEU A 107 0.56 10.07 -4.57
CA LEU A 107 1.77 10.80 -4.22
C LEU A 107 2.85 10.65 -5.28
N ALA A 108 3.05 9.43 -5.79
CA ALA A 108 4.02 9.16 -6.83
C ALA A 108 3.64 7.95 -7.67
N GLN A 109 4.09 7.96 -8.91
CA GLN A 109 3.96 6.85 -9.84
C GLN A 109 5.27 6.63 -10.60
N LYS A 110 5.57 5.38 -10.89
CA LYS A 110 6.72 5.03 -11.74
C LYS A 110 6.34 3.96 -12.75
N ALA A 111 6.56 4.28 -14.02
CA ALA A 111 6.29 3.39 -15.13
C ALA A 111 7.37 2.31 -15.24
N VAL A 112 6.94 1.11 -15.65
CA VAL A 112 7.77 -0.06 -15.91
C VAL A 112 7.31 -0.70 -17.22
N GLU A 113 8.25 -1.04 -18.09
CA GLU A 113 7.98 -1.66 -19.38
C GLU A 113 7.54 -3.13 -19.21
N VAL A 114 6.56 -3.54 -20.01
CA VAL A 114 6.17 -4.95 -20.17
C VAL A 114 6.94 -5.52 -21.36
N LEU A 115 7.78 -6.52 -21.09
CA LEU A 115 8.64 -7.12 -22.11
C LEU A 115 7.97 -8.32 -22.80
N PRO A 116 8.33 -8.60 -24.06
CA PRO A 116 7.91 -9.82 -24.72
C PRO A 116 8.33 -11.07 -23.91
N GLY A 117 7.38 -11.99 -23.71
CA GLY A 117 7.63 -13.21 -22.94
C GLY A 117 7.52 -13.08 -21.43
N ASP A 118 7.10 -11.93 -20.91
CA ASP A 118 6.83 -11.78 -19.47
C ASP A 118 5.77 -12.76 -18.99
N THR A 119 6.05 -13.37 -17.86
CA THR A 119 5.06 -14.03 -17.01
C THR A 119 4.59 -13.07 -15.92
N PRO A 120 3.45 -13.34 -15.25
CA PRO A 120 3.03 -12.52 -14.11
C PRO A 120 4.13 -12.37 -13.04
N GLU A 121 4.90 -13.41 -12.80
CA GLU A 121 5.96 -13.44 -11.79
C GLU A 121 7.19 -12.61 -12.21
N THR A 122 7.59 -12.69 -13.49
CA THR A 122 8.71 -11.87 -13.99
C THR A 122 8.35 -10.39 -14.01
N LEU A 123 7.12 -10.08 -14.42
CA LEU A 123 6.62 -8.71 -14.43
C LEU A 123 6.48 -8.17 -12.99
N GLN A 124 5.93 -8.96 -12.06
CA GLN A 124 5.85 -8.59 -10.65
C GLN A 124 7.23 -8.22 -10.09
N ARG A 125 8.21 -9.10 -10.27
CA ARG A 125 9.57 -8.86 -9.78
C ARG A 125 10.13 -7.56 -10.35
N ARG A 126 9.97 -7.31 -11.63
CA ARG A 126 10.45 -6.08 -12.29
C ARG A 126 9.76 -4.84 -11.72
N VAL A 127 8.45 -4.89 -11.50
CA VAL A 127 7.70 -3.78 -10.90
C VAL A 127 8.17 -3.52 -9.46
N MET A 128 8.38 -4.57 -8.66
CA MET A 128 8.92 -4.44 -7.30
C MET A 128 10.30 -3.77 -7.32
N GLU A 129 11.24 -4.28 -8.12
CA GLU A 129 12.62 -3.81 -8.15
C GLU A 129 12.76 -2.41 -8.76
N GLN A 130 12.02 -2.11 -9.83
CA GLN A 130 12.18 -0.86 -10.58
C GLN A 130 11.25 0.25 -10.14
N ALA A 131 10.18 -0.04 -9.38
CA ALA A 131 9.20 0.95 -8.98
C ALA A 131 8.87 0.90 -7.47
N GLU A 132 8.31 -0.20 -6.95
CA GLU A 132 7.78 -0.23 -5.58
C GLU A 132 8.87 0.04 -4.53
N TRP A 133 10.00 -0.67 -4.60
CA TRP A 133 11.11 -0.54 -3.64
C TRP A 133 11.85 0.79 -3.70
N LEU A 134 11.62 1.56 -4.76
CA LEU A 134 12.16 2.91 -4.90
C LEU A 134 11.16 3.96 -4.39
N LEU A 135 9.89 3.85 -4.81
CA LEU A 135 8.89 4.86 -4.51
C LEU A 135 8.45 4.83 -3.04
N LEU A 136 8.18 3.64 -2.50
CA LEU A 136 7.59 3.53 -1.18
C LEU A 136 8.48 4.14 -0.08
N PRO A 137 9.78 3.84 0.00
CA PRO A 137 10.66 4.49 0.99
C PRO A 137 10.74 6.01 0.81
N GLN A 138 10.83 6.48 -0.44
CA GLN A 138 10.92 7.91 -0.75
C GLN A 138 9.69 8.69 -0.30
N GLU A 139 8.50 8.17 -0.61
CA GLU A 139 7.25 8.84 -0.23
C GLU A 139 6.96 8.71 1.27
N THR A 140 7.36 7.59 1.89
CA THR A 140 7.29 7.42 3.34
C THR A 140 8.12 8.50 4.04
N GLU A 141 9.37 8.70 3.63
CA GLU A 141 10.24 9.72 4.22
C GLU A 141 9.68 11.13 4.03
N LYS A 142 9.20 11.45 2.83
CA LYS A 142 8.61 12.77 2.55
C LYS A 142 7.37 13.04 3.41
N LEU A 143 6.51 12.03 3.60
CA LEU A 143 5.32 12.18 4.41
C LEU A 143 5.67 12.29 5.89
N ALA A 144 6.60 11.47 6.40
CA ALA A 144 7.07 11.54 7.78
C ALA A 144 7.59 12.94 8.13
N ARG A 145 8.48 13.50 7.29
CA ARG A 145 9.01 14.86 7.48
C ARG A 145 7.93 15.94 7.48
N ARG A 146 6.86 15.79 6.65
CA ARG A 146 5.72 16.71 6.66
C ARG A 146 4.93 16.66 7.95
N LEU A 147 4.72 15.47 8.48
CA LEU A 147 3.99 15.27 9.74
C LEU A 147 4.77 15.86 10.91
N GLU A 148 6.08 15.61 11.01
CA GLU A 148 6.96 16.21 12.02
C GLU A 148 6.96 17.75 11.95
N GLY A 149 7.03 18.33 10.75
CA GLY A 149 6.99 19.78 10.55
C GLY A 149 5.64 20.43 10.89
N SER A 150 4.55 19.66 10.81
CA SER A 150 3.20 20.13 11.16
C SER A 150 2.93 20.11 12.67
N GLU A 151 3.63 19.26 13.43
CA GLU A 151 3.52 19.20 14.90
C GLU A 151 4.32 20.32 15.59
N MET A 152 5.25 20.96 14.87
CA MET A 152 6.10 22.04 15.39
C MET A 152 5.59 23.46 15.06
N ALA A 153 4.48 23.58 14.34
CA ALA A 153 3.87 24.85 13.92
C ALA A 153 2.57 25.14 14.67
#